data_a81a062a880498a259f50053693ef4c9
#
_entry.id   a81a062a880498a259f50053693ef4c9
#
_cell.length_a   1.000
_cell.length_b   1.000
_cell.length_c   1.000
_cell.angle_alpha   90.00
_cell.angle_beta   90.00
_cell.angle_gamma   90.00
#
_symmetry.space_group_name_H-M   'P 1'
#
loop_
_entity.id
_entity.type
_entity.pdbx_description
1 polymer ?
#
loop_
_entity_poly.entity_id
_entity_poly.type
_entity_poly.pdbx_seq_one_letter_code
_entity_poly.pdbx_strand_id
1 'polypeptide(L)'
;LPEWGPARLEPAKIRRLAEDIENPTAALNFLGDFLSMLPGRITRILDTLAERDAKRAMDATLSLKITSAMTGAVEAESYCRRIESLIRCGAFEEATETAQVLHGIVTTLMVAGPSLLLDARSDLQGFEAQPSRQEPAV
;
A
#
# COMPACT_ATOMS: atom_id res chain seq x y z
N LEU A 1 13.18 17.89 2.20
CA LEU A 1 11.79 17.57 2.52
C LEU A 1 11.19 16.73 1.42
N PRO A 2 10.39 15.77 1.79
CA PRO A 2 9.72 14.97 0.77
C PRO A 2 8.76 15.81 -0.04
N GLU A 3 8.81 15.61 -1.34
CA GLU A 3 7.95 16.33 -2.25
C GLU A 3 6.51 15.80 -2.20
N TRP A 4 6.35 14.59 -1.70
CA TRP A 4 5.04 13.94 -1.64
C TRP A 4 4.27 14.27 -0.38
N GLY A 5 4.83 15.11 0.50
CA GLY A 5 4.16 15.53 1.71
C GLY A 5 4.11 14.45 2.78
N PRO A 6 3.27 14.62 3.80
CA PRO A 6 3.20 13.67 4.90
C PRO A 6 2.64 12.33 4.46
N ALA A 7 3.10 11.26 5.11
CA ALA A 7 2.60 9.92 4.86
C ALA A 7 1.13 9.84 5.27
N ARG A 8 0.32 9.30 4.38
CA ARG A 8 -1.09 9.11 4.68
C ARG A 8 -1.68 8.03 3.78
N LEU A 9 -2.78 7.50 4.23
CA LEU A 9 -3.58 6.57 3.45
C LEU A 9 -4.89 7.25 3.10
N GLU A 10 -5.47 6.87 1.97
CA GLU A 10 -6.78 7.38 1.59
C GLU A 10 -7.85 6.61 2.35
N PRO A 11 -8.62 7.28 3.25
CA PRO A 11 -9.56 6.56 4.11
C PRO A 11 -10.63 5.80 3.36
N ALA A 12 -11.03 6.29 2.19
CA ALA A 12 -12.07 5.64 1.41
C ALA A 12 -11.67 4.22 1.01
N LYS A 13 -10.38 3.97 0.79
CA LYS A 13 -9.91 2.65 0.36
C LYS A 13 -10.01 1.62 1.47
N ILE A 14 -9.59 1.97 2.67
CA ILE A 14 -9.71 1.08 3.82
C ILE A 14 -11.17 0.82 4.15
N ARG A 15 -12.01 1.84 4.05
CA ARG A 15 -13.44 1.70 4.29
C ARG A 15 -14.05 0.75 3.26
N ARG A 16 -13.67 0.89 2.01
CA ARG A 16 -14.16 0.00 0.96
C ARG A 16 -13.72 -1.44 1.19
N LEU A 17 -12.48 -1.63 1.63
CA LEU A 17 -12.00 -2.97 1.96
C LEU A 17 -12.86 -3.58 3.06
N ALA A 18 -13.16 -2.80 4.11
CA ALA A 18 -14.00 -3.27 5.20
C ALA A 18 -15.40 -3.62 4.72
N GLU A 19 -15.94 -2.85 3.78
CA GLU A 19 -17.26 -3.13 3.21
C GLU A 19 -17.24 -4.41 2.38
N ASP A 20 -16.22 -4.57 1.55
CA ASP A 20 -16.14 -5.73 0.66
C ASP A 20 -16.05 -7.05 1.42
N ILE A 21 -15.31 -7.08 2.51
CA ILE A 21 -15.17 -8.28 3.31
C ILE A 21 -16.12 -8.29 4.51
N GLU A 22 -16.88 -7.21 4.69
CA GLU A 22 -17.88 -7.07 5.76
C GLU A 22 -17.29 -7.33 7.14
N ASN A 23 -16.03 -6.90 7.32
CA ASN A 23 -15.32 -7.18 8.56
C ASN A 23 -14.27 -6.11 8.83
N PRO A 24 -14.60 -5.09 9.64
CA PRO A 24 -13.63 -4.01 9.92
C PRO A 24 -12.37 -4.51 10.61
N THR A 25 -12.47 -5.52 11.48
CA THR A 25 -11.30 -6.08 12.15
C THR A 25 -10.35 -6.71 11.13
N ALA A 26 -10.88 -7.45 10.18
CA ALA A 26 -10.05 -8.06 9.14
C ALA A 26 -9.39 -7.00 8.27
N ALA A 27 -10.08 -5.89 7.99
CA ALA A 27 -9.50 -4.79 7.22
C ALA A 27 -8.35 -4.15 7.99
N LEU A 28 -8.49 -3.96 9.29
CA LEU A 28 -7.41 -3.42 10.13
C LEU A 28 -6.24 -4.37 10.20
N ASN A 29 -6.50 -5.67 10.29
CA ASN A 29 -5.43 -6.67 10.28
C ASN A 29 -4.68 -6.65 8.95
N PHE A 30 -5.41 -6.51 7.85
CA PHE A 30 -4.78 -6.39 6.53
C PHE A 30 -3.86 -5.18 6.46
N LEU A 31 -4.32 -4.03 6.98
CA LEU A 31 -3.51 -2.82 7.00
C LEU A 31 -2.26 -3.01 7.85
N GLY A 32 -2.41 -3.62 9.03
CA GLY A 32 -1.27 -3.91 9.91
C GLY A 32 -0.25 -4.79 9.22
N ASP A 33 -0.71 -5.84 8.54
CA ASP A 33 0.17 -6.73 7.79
C ASP A 33 0.86 -6.00 6.65
N PHE A 34 0.12 -5.16 5.92
CA PHE A 34 0.69 -4.35 4.85
C PHE A 34 1.86 -3.52 5.38
N LEU A 35 1.63 -2.79 6.47
CA LEU A 35 2.67 -1.92 7.03
C LEU A 35 3.88 -2.71 7.52
N SER A 36 3.65 -3.87 8.13
CA SER A 36 4.76 -4.68 8.65
C SER A 36 5.57 -5.35 7.56
N MET A 37 4.98 -5.55 6.38
CA MET A 37 5.67 -6.22 5.27
C MET A 37 6.41 -5.24 4.36
N LEU A 38 6.24 -3.93 4.57
CA LEU A 38 6.84 -2.93 3.70
C LEU A 38 8.36 -3.05 3.59
N PRO A 39 9.12 -3.25 4.69
CA PRO A 39 10.57 -3.33 4.56
C PRO A 39 11.02 -4.47 3.63
N GLY A 40 10.45 -5.64 3.81
CA GLY A 40 10.79 -6.79 2.96
C GLY A 40 10.37 -6.59 1.52
N ARG A 41 9.22 -5.97 1.30
CA ARG A 41 8.71 -5.78 -0.06
C ARG A 41 9.55 -4.79 -0.85
N ILE A 42 9.96 -3.67 -0.24
CA ILE A 42 10.78 -2.70 -0.97
C ILE A 42 12.18 -3.26 -1.21
N THR A 43 12.73 -3.99 -0.24
CA THR A 43 14.04 -4.62 -0.42
C THR A 43 14.00 -5.60 -1.59
N ARG A 44 12.93 -6.39 -1.71
CA ARG A 44 12.81 -7.35 -2.79
C ARG A 44 12.74 -6.67 -4.16
N ILE A 45 12.03 -5.55 -4.24
CA ILE A 45 11.97 -4.79 -5.49
C ILE A 45 13.38 -4.32 -5.88
N LEU A 46 14.10 -3.72 -4.93
CA LEU A 46 15.43 -3.20 -5.20
C LEU A 46 16.41 -4.32 -5.58
N ASP A 47 16.36 -5.44 -4.87
CA ASP A 47 17.28 -6.55 -5.14
C ASP A 47 17.03 -7.16 -6.51
N THR A 48 15.76 -7.40 -6.85
CA THR A 48 15.45 -8.02 -8.14
C THR A 48 15.74 -7.09 -9.31
N LEU A 49 15.60 -5.78 -9.11
CA LEU A 49 16.00 -4.81 -10.12
C LEU A 49 17.52 -4.79 -10.30
N ALA A 50 18.27 -4.89 -9.20
CA ALA A 50 19.73 -4.94 -9.27
C ALA A 50 20.22 -6.18 -10.00
N GLU A 51 19.50 -7.29 -9.85
CA GLU A 51 19.79 -8.54 -10.54
C GLU A 51 19.32 -8.52 -11.99
N ARG A 52 18.60 -7.50 -12.38
CA ARG A 52 17.98 -7.38 -13.72
C ARG A 52 17.11 -8.58 -14.05
N ASP A 53 16.45 -9.13 -13.04
CA ASP A 53 15.53 -10.25 -13.19
C ASP A 53 14.13 -9.69 -13.41
N ALA A 54 13.76 -9.53 -14.68
CA ALA A 54 12.51 -8.86 -15.06
C ALA A 54 11.29 -9.53 -14.45
N LYS A 55 11.25 -10.86 -14.45
CA LYS A 55 10.08 -11.57 -13.96
C LYS A 55 9.92 -11.39 -12.46
N ARG A 56 11.00 -11.57 -11.70
CA ARG A 56 10.94 -11.43 -10.25
C ARG A 56 10.72 -10.00 -9.83
N ALA A 57 11.33 -9.04 -10.55
CA ALA A 57 11.11 -7.64 -10.27
C ALA A 57 9.66 -7.25 -10.52
N MET A 58 9.05 -7.78 -11.60
CA MET A 58 7.65 -7.53 -11.89
C MET A 58 6.75 -8.11 -10.81
N ASP A 59 7.00 -9.35 -10.39
CA ASP A 59 6.19 -9.97 -9.34
C ASP A 59 6.25 -9.17 -8.04
N ALA A 60 7.45 -8.73 -7.66
CA ALA A 60 7.63 -7.95 -6.43
C ALA A 60 6.90 -6.61 -6.53
N THR A 61 6.99 -5.95 -7.69
CA THR A 61 6.37 -4.65 -7.91
C THR A 61 4.85 -4.75 -7.91
N LEU A 62 4.31 -5.76 -8.58
CA LEU A 62 2.86 -5.95 -8.64
C LEU A 62 2.28 -6.26 -7.26
N SER A 63 3.00 -7.03 -6.45
CA SER A 63 2.57 -7.35 -5.11
C SER A 63 2.40 -6.07 -4.27
N LEU A 64 3.37 -5.17 -4.31
CA LEU A 64 3.27 -3.92 -3.57
C LEU A 64 2.23 -3.00 -4.18
N LYS A 65 2.12 -2.98 -5.51
CA LYS A 65 1.12 -2.14 -6.18
C LYS A 65 -0.29 -2.49 -5.72
N ILE A 66 -0.61 -3.78 -5.74
CA ILE A 66 -1.96 -4.24 -5.40
C ILE A 66 -2.30 -3.93 -3.95
N THR A 67 -1.39 -4.25 -3.04
CA THR A 67 -1.65 -4.01 -1.62
C THR A 67 -1.69 -2.52 -1.28
N SER A 68 -0.89 -1.72 -1.98
CA SER A 68 -0.95 -0.25 -1.82
C SER A 68 -2.30 0.28 -2.27
N ALA A 69 -2.83 -0.23 -3.38
CA ALA A 69 -4.14 0.18 -3.87
C ALA A 69 -5.24 -0.17 -2.87
N MET A 70 -5.16 -1.36 -2.28
CA MET A 70 -6.19 -1.82 -1.34
C MET A 70 -6.18 -1.02 -0.05
N THR A 71 -5.03 -0.55 0.39
CA THR A 71 -4.90 0.15 1.67
C THR A 71 -4.94 1.67 1.52
N GLY A 72 -4.94 2.19 0.30
CA GLY A 72 -4.99 3.63 0.08
C GLY A 72 -3.65 4.33 0.11
N ALA A 73 -2.56 3.58 -0.04
CA ALA A 73 -1.22 4.15 -0.13
C ALA A 73 -1.00 4.64 -1.57
N VAL A 74 -1.56 5.80 -1.88
CA VAL A 74 -1.71 6.30 -3.24
C VAL A 74 -0.36 6.56 -3.90
N GLU A 75 0.57 7.18 -3.18
CA GLU A 75 1.89 7.47 -3.74
C GLU A 75 2.66 6.19 -4.03
N ALA A 76 2.61 5.23 -3.09
CA ALA A 76 3.30 3.96 -3.28
C ALA A 76 2.73 3.23 -4.50
N GLU A 77 1.43 3.23 -4.65
CA GLU A 77 0.78 2.62 -5.81
C GLU A 77 1.24 3.28 -7.11
N SER A 78 1.28 4.61 -7.14
CA SER A 78 1.65 5.37 -8.32
C SER A 78 3.09 5.05 -8.76
N TYR A 79 4.01 4.99 -7.81
CA TYR A 79 5.41 4.68 -8.14
C TYR A 79 5.58 3.24 -8.57
N CYS A 80 4.80 2.32 -8.00
CA CYS A 80 4.82 0.93 -8.46
C CYS A 80 4.38 0.83 -9.92
N ARG A 81 3.37 1.61 -10.32
CA ARG A 81 2.93 1.62 -11.72
C ARG A 81 4.04 2.09 -12.65
N ARG A 82 4.80 3.11 -12.24
CA ARG A 82 5.92 3.59 -13.05
C ARG A 82 7.01 2.54 -13.17
N ILE A 83 7.33 1.89 -12.06
CA ILE A 83 8.35 0.82 -12.05
C ILE A 83 7.89 -0.30 -12.98
N GLU A 84 6.62 -0.68 -12.89
CA GLU A 84 6.07 -1.71 -13.75
C GLU A 84 6.28 -1.38 -15.24
N SER A 85 5.95 -0.15 -15.64
CA SER A 85 6.13 0.28 -17.02
C SER A 85 7.60 0.26 -17.44
N LEU A 86 8.49 0.70 -16.55
CA LEU A 86 9.91 0.73 -16.85
C LEU A 86 10.50 -0.67 -16.99
N ILE A 87 10.04 -1.62 -16.17
CA ILE A 87 10.48 -3.02 -16.31
C ILE A 87 10.03 -3.56 -17.66
N ARG A 88 8.81 -3.27 -18.07
CA ARG A 88 8.29 -3.75 -19.36
C ARG A 88 9.10 -3.22 -20.53
N CYS A 89 9.66 -2.03 -20.40
CA CYS A 89 10.50 -1.42 -21.42
C CYS A 89 11.96 -1.85 -21.31
N GLY A 90 12.31 -2.64 -20.32
CA GLY A 90 13.71 -3.03 -20.10
C GLY A 90 14.56 -1.94 -19.53
N ALA A 91 13.97 -0.87 -19.00
CA ALA A 91 14.69 0.30 -18.48
C ALA A 91 15.03 0.10 -17.01
N PHE A 92 15.94 -0.83 -16.71
CA PHE A 92 16.23 -1.23 -15.33
C PHE A 92 16.89 -0.12 -14.53
N GLU A 93 17.71 0.72 -15.14
CA GLU A 93 18.36 1.81 -14.41
C GLU A 93 17.33 2.83 -13.94
N GLU A 94 16.43 3.22 -14.83
CA GLU A 94 15.37 4.15 -14.47
C GLU A 94 14.41 3.54 -13.46
N ALA A 95 14.13 2.25 -13.62
CA ALA A 95 13.29 1.54 -12.65
C ALA A 95 13.93 1.55 -11.26
N THR A 96 15.25 1.36 -11.19
CA THR A 96 15.96 1.39 -9.92
C THR A 96 15.91 2.78 -9.29
N GLU A 97 16.09 3.83 -10.08
CA GLU A 97 15.99 5.19 -9.57
C GLU A 97 14.60 5.47 -9.02
N THR A 98 13.58 5.03 -9.74
CA THR A 98 12.19 5.18 -9.29
C THR A 98 11.94 4.40 -8.01
N ALA A 99 12.50 3.20 -7.91
CA ALA A 99 12.37 2.36 -6.73
C ALA A 99 13.05 2.98 -5.52
N GLN A 100 14.12 3.74 -5.72
CA GLN A 100 14.77 4.44 -4.61
C GLN A 100 13.89 5.56 -4.07
N VAL A 101 13.15 6.25 -4.94
CA VAL A 101 12.17 7.22 -4.49
C VAL A 101 11.05 6.51 -3.72
N LEU A 102 10.58 5.39 -4.25
CA LEU A 102 9.58 4.58 -3.57
C LEU A 102 10.06 4.13 -2.19
N HIS A 103 11.35 3.81 -2.06
CA HIS A 103 11.92 3.44 -0.76
C HIS A 103 11.72 4.55 0.27
N GLY A 104 11.92 5.80 -0.14
CA GLY A 104 11.67 6.93 0.75
C GLY A 104 10.21 7.05 1.17
N ILE A 105 9.30 6.83 0.24
CA ILE A 105 7.86 6.85 0.52
C ILE A 105 7.50 5.73 1.48
N VAL A 106 8.02 4.54 1.25
CA VAL A 106 7.78 3.38 2.11
C VAL A 106 8.31 3.65 3.54
N THR A 107 9.50 4.24 3.65
CA THR A 107 10.07 4.58 4.95
C THR A 107 9.15 5.54 5.71
N THR A 108 8.61 6.53 5.02
CA THR A 108 7.68 7.48 5.63
C THR A 108 6.41 6.78 6.12
N LEU A 109 5.88 5.84 5.33
CA LEU A 109 4.71 5.06 5.74
C LEU A 109 5.02 4.21 6.97
N MET A 110 6.20 3.61 7.02
CA MET A 110 6.59 2.77 8.15
C MET A 110 6.67 3.58 9.44
N VAL A 111 7.27 4.76 9.37
CA VAL A 111 7.39 5.63 10.53
C VAL A 111 6.01 6.08 11.01
N ALA A 112 5.11 6.38 10.09
CA ALA A 112 3.77 6.83 10.41
C ALA A 112 2.82 5.68 10.74
N GLY A 113 3.27 4.43 10.60
CA GLY A 113 2.42 3.25 10.73
C GLY A 113 1.48 3.22 11.92
N PRO A 114 1.99 3.40 13.16
CA PRO A 114 1.09 3.37 14.32
C PRO A 114 -0.01 4.42 14.27
N SER A 115 0.32 5.63 13.80
CA SER A 115 -0.66 6.69 13.66
C SER A 115 -1.68 6.36 12.58
N LEU A 116 -1.22 5.79 11.46
CA LEU A 116 -2.10 5.40 10.37
C LEU A 116 -3.09 4.33 10.81
N LEU A 117 -2.63 3.39 11.63
CA LEU A 117 -3.52 2.35 12.17
C LEU A 117 -4.57 2.93 13.10
N LEU A 118 -4.18 3.89 13.95
CA LEU A 118 -5.14 4.55 14.83
C LEU A 118 -6.18 5.32 14.04
N ASP A 119 -5.77 6.02 13.00
CA ASP A 119 -6.69 6.77 12.14
C ASP A 119 -7.67 5.83 11.46
N ALA A 120 -7.18 4.71 10.93
CA ALA A 120 -8.02 3.74 10.26
C ALA A 120 -9.03 3.12 11.24
N ARG A 121 -8.59 2.83 12.45
CA ARG A 121 -9.49 2.28 13.47
C ARG A 121 -10.61 3.27 13.77
N SER A 122 -10.26 4.55 13.91
CA SER A 122 -11.24 5.58 14.16
C SER A 122 -12.26 5.68 13.01
N ASP A 123 -11.78 5.63 11.78
CA ASP A 123 -12.65 5.66 10.60
C ASP A 123 -13.60 4.46 10.56
N LEU A 124 -13.11 3.28 10.91
CA LEU A 124 -13.91 2.06 10.86
C LEU A 124 -14.85 1.91 12.03
N GLN A 125 -14.65 2.65 13.12
CA GLN A 125 -15.64 2.69 14.18
C GLN A 125 -16.94 3.28 13.68
N GLY A 126 -16.87 4.28 12.81
CA GLY A 126 -18.06 4.81 12.17
C GLY A 126 -18.74 3.76 11.30
N PHE A 127 -17.96 2.93 10.64
CA PHE A 127 -18.50 1.84 9.83
C PHE A 127 -19.32 0.88 10.70
N GLU A 128 -18.78 0.49 11.84
CA GLU A 128 -19.45 -0.45 12.73
C GLU A 128 -20.72 0.13 13.36
N ALA A 129 -20.74 1.44 13.54
CA ALA A 129 -21.85 2.11 14.18
C ALA A 129 -23.00 2.44 13.22
N GLN A 130 -22.87 2.17 11.94
CA GLN A 130 -23.88 2.52 10.97
C GLN A 130 -25.01 1.49 10.95
N PRO A 131 -26.21 1.86 11.39
CA PRO A 131 -27.31 0.89 11.43
C PRO A 131 -27.76 0.42 10.05
N SER A 132 -27.51 1.21 9.03
CA SER A 132 -27.89 0.82 7.67
C SER A 132 -27.12 -0.39 7.17
N ARG A 133 -26.03 -0.75 7.84
CA ARG A 133 -25.29 -1.95 7.51
C ARG A 133 -25.97 -3.22 7.97
N GLN A 134 -26.80 -3.09 8.96
CA GLN A 134 -27.52 -4.24 9.51
C GLN A 134 -28.83 -4.38 8.78
N GLU A 135 -29.01 -5.50 8.15
CA GLU A 135 -30.27 -5.77 7.50
C GLU A 135 -31.37 -5.91 8.53
N PRO A 136 -32.41 -5.13 8.43
CA PRO A 136 -33.50 -5.31 9.34
C PRO A 136 -34.15 -6.67 9.12
N ALA A 137 -34.35 -7.34 10.19
CA ALA A 137 -35.08 -8.60 10.13
C ALA A 137 -36.53 -8.28 9.79
N VAL A 138 -36.89 -8.55 8.66
CA VAL A 138 -38.22 -8.17 8.23
C VAL A 138 -39.25 -9.25 8.49
#